data_b01793f7cdffb11590d2b6293e7192b5
#
_entry.id   b01793f7cdffb11590d2b6293e7192b5
#
_cell.length_a   1.000
_cell.length_b   1.000
_cell.length_c   1.000
_cell.angle_alpha   90.00
_cell.angle_beta   90.00
_cell.angle_gamma   90.00
#
_symmetry.space_group_name_H-M   'P 1'
#
loop_
_entity.id
_entity.type
_entity.pdbx_description
1 polymer ?
#
loop_
_entity_poly.entity_id
_entity_poly.type
_entity_poly.pdbx_seq_one_letter_code
_entity_poly.pdbx_strand_id
1 'polypeptide(L)'
;MPTNRDIADQLDLVYQLMQLAGENRFKAIAFDRASQTIRGFEEDLGTYIEEKRLTDIKGIGKSIANDIYTYVETGYMPVLEAFKEKVPVGLIQWLDISGLGPKNIVKIHQQFGISTLDELKECIDRGDLAELPGLGAKSVEKIKKSIAWMEQFEERCRLNEADEIAHELIQSLQDLPGVKAIEVAGSLRRSKETIGDIDILIAAAKTHIDLSLIHI
;
A
#
# COMPACT_ATOMS: atom_id res chain seq x y z
N MET A 1 20.56 2.08 7.69
CA MET A 1 19.75 1.26 8.61
C MET A 1 18.28 1.44 8.23
N PRO A 2 17.42 0.41 8.22
CA PRO A 2 16.00 0.61 7.94
C PRO A 2 15.37 1.52 9.00
N THR A 3 14.41 2.33 8.58
CA THR A 3 13.64 3.20 9.48
C THR A 3 12.64 2.39 10.32
N ASN A 4 12.10 3.00 11.38
CA ASN A 4 10.99 2.39 12.16
C ASN A 4 9.82 1.99 11.23
N ARG A 5 9.53 2.82 10.23
CA ARG A 5 8.46 2.58 9.26
C ARG A 5 8.77 1.34 8.40
N ASP A 6 9.99 1.23 7.89
CA ASP A 6 10.39 0.06 7.08
C ASP A 6 10.24 -1.24 7.87
N ILE A 7 10.65 -1.25 9.14
CA ILE A 7 10.52 -2.41 10.02
C ILE A 7 9.04 -2.73 10.28
N ALA A 8 8.23 -1.71 10.57
CA ALA A 8 6.80 -1.86 10.81
C ALA A 8 6.08 -2.42 9.57
N ASP A 9 6.42 -1.96 8.38
CA ASP A 9 5.84 -2.42 7.13
C ASP A 9 6.17 -3.89 6.84
N GLN A 10 7.40 -4.35 7.15
CA GLN A 10 7.74 -5.77 7.04
C GLN A 10 6.93 -6.65 8.01
N LEU A 11 6.74 -6.21 9.25
CA LEU A 11 5.94 -6.96 10.24
C LEU A 11 4.45 -7.00 9.86
N ASP A 12 3.93 -5.92 9.29
CA ASP A 12 2.56 -5.87 8.79
C ASP A 12 2.36 -6.84 7.61
N LEU A 13 3.32 -6.90 6.70
CA LEU A 13 3.32 -7.85 5.60
C LEU A 13 3.33 -9.31 6.10
N VAL A 14 4.12 -9.62 7.15
CA VAL A 14 4.09 -10.93 7.80
C VAL A 14 2.70 -11.24 8.36
N TYR A 15 2.09 -10.28 9.05
CA TYR A 15 0.72 -10.42 9.58
C TYR A 15 -0.29 -10.76 8.49
N GLN A 16 -0.29 -10.02 7.39
CA GLN A 16 -1.20 -10.21 6.25
C GLN A 16 -1.03 -11.60 5.62
N LEU A 17 0.20 -12.01 5.37
CA LEU A 17 0.50 -13.35 4.84
C LEU A 17 0.12 -14.47 5.80
N MET A 18 0.32 -14.29 7.12
CA MET A 18 -0.14 -15.23 8.14
C MET A 18 -1.65 -15.41 8.13
N GLN A 19 -2.42 -14.34 7.94
CA GLN A 19 -3.88 -14.43 7.80
C GLN A 19 -4.28 -15.28 6.60
N LEU A 20 -3.64 -15.06 5.45
CA LEU A 20 -3.90 -15.80 4.21
C LEU A 20 -3.42 -17.26 4.31
N ALA A 21 -2.31 -17.52 4.99
CA ALA A 21 -1.82 -18.87 5.23
C ALA A 21 -2.69 -19.67 6.24
N GLY A 22 -3.66 -19.03 6.89
CA GLY A 22 -4.46 -19.65 7.93
C GLY A 22 -3.68 -19.99 9.21
N GLU A 23 -2.60 -19.26 9.47
CA GLU A 23 -1.75 -19.42 10.66
C GLU A 23 -2.54 -19.10 11.95
N ASN A 24 -2.01 -19.50 13.07
CA ASN A 24 -2.62 -19.24 14.38
C ASN A 24 -2.87 -17.74 14.56
N ARG A 25 -4.14 -17.39 14.79
CA ARG A 25 -4.60 -16.01 14.94
C ARG A 25 -3.83 -15.21 16.00
N PHE A 26 -3.46 -15.84 17.11
CA PHE A 26 -2.74 -15.14 18.19
C PHE A 26 -1.32 -14.80 17.75
N LYS A 27 -0.68 -15.68 16.97
CA LYS A 27 0.64 -15.45 16.41
C LYS A 27 0.58 -14.30 15.39
N ALA A 28 -0.39 -14.31 14.49
CA ALA A 28 -0.60 -13.23 13.51
C ALA A 28 -0.83 -11.88 14.22
N ILE A 29 -1.73 -11.81 15.21
CA ILE A 29 -2.01 -10.58 15.98
C ILE A 29 -0.76 -10.07 16.72
N ALA A 30 0.18 -10.93 17.12
CA ALA A 30 1.41 -10.49 17.74
C ALA A 30 2.28 -9.65 16.78
N PHE A 31 2.34 -10.03 15.51
CA PHE A 31 3.04 -9.25 14.46
C PHE A 31 2.32 -7.92 14.15
N ASP A 32 0.99 -7.92 14.04
CA ASP A 32 0.19 -6.71 13.89
C ASP A 32 0.44 -5.71 15.02
N ARG A 33 0.37 -6.17 16.28
CA ARG A 33 0.65 -5.31 17.44
C ARG A 33 2.07 -4.78 17.47
N ALA A 34 3.05 -5.60 17.10
CA ALA A 34 4.44 -5.17 17.03
C ALA A 34 4.62 -4.11 15.94
N SER A 35 4.02 -4.29 14.75
CA SER A 35 4.01 -3.29 13.68
C SER A 35 3.42 -1.96 14.16
N GLN A 36 2.23 -1.99 14.77
CA GLN A 36 1.57 -0.79 15.30
C GLN A 36 2.39 -0.10 16.40
N THR A 37 3.00 -0.89 17.30
CA THR A 37 3.86 -0.35 18.37
C THR A 37 5.07 0.36 17.78
N ILE A 38 5.75 -0.24 16.80
CA ILE A 38 6.93 0.34 16.16
C ILE A 38 6.54 1.59 15.34
N ARG A 39 5.42 1.55 14.64
CA ARG A 39 4.93 2.68 13.83
C ARG A 39 4.58 3.91 14.67
N GLY A 40 4.11 3.70 15.90
CA GLY A 40 3.83 4.75 16.88
C GLY A 40 5.00 5.07 17.83
N PHE A 41 6.18 4.47 17.63
CA PHE A 41 7.33 4.68 18.49
C PHE A 41 8.05 5.96 18.08
N GLU A 42 8.09 6.94 18.99
CA GLU A 42 8.63 8.29 18.71
C GLU A 42 10.16 8.31 18.62
N GLU A 43 10.82 7.38 19.33
CA GLU A 43 12.28 7.27 19.34
C GLU A 43 12.78 6.41 18.16
N ASP A 44 14.03 6.61 17.75
CA ASP A 44 14.68 5.72 16.78
C ASP A 44 14.96 4.36 17.43
N LEU A 45 14.52 3.28 16.79
CA LEU A 45 14.78 1.92 17.24
C LEU A 45 16.27 1.54 17.18
N GLY A 46 17.10 2.32 16.48
CA GLY A 46 18.52 2.04 16.29
C GLY A 46 19.24 1.69 17.59
N THR A 47 19.07 2.51 18.64
CA THR A 47 19.67 2.28 19.95
C THR A 47 19.19 0.97 20.58
N TYR A 48 17.91 0.66 20.52
CA TYR A 48 17.35 -0.59 21.06
C TYR A 48 17.83 -1.82 20.27
N ILE A 49 18.09 -1.66 18.98
CA ILE A 49 18.61 -2.73 18.12
C ILE A 49 20.08 -3.00 18.45
N GLU A 50 20.91 -1.96 18.55
CA GLU A 50 22.34 -2.06 18.89
C GLU A 50 22.57 -2.68 20.25
N GLU A 51 21.77 -2.28 21.25
CA GLU A 51 21.83 -2.79 22.62
C GLU A 51 21.10 -4.13 22.80
N LYS A 52 20.47 -4.68 21.76
CA LYS A 52 19.65 -5.90 21.77
C LYS A 52 18.51 -5.87 22.79
N ARG A 53 17.88 -4.72 22.95
CA ARG A 53 16.84 -4.43 23.95
C ARG A 53 15.43 -4.28 23.36
N LEU A 54 15.17 -4.75 22.14
CA LEU A 54 13.82 -4.67 21.54
C LEU A 54 12.73 -5.33 22.39
N THR A 55 13.08 -6.33 23.21
CA THR A 55 12.13 -6.98 24.12
C THR A 55 11.69 -6.12 25.30
N ASP A 56 12.35 -4.99 25.57
CA ASP A 56 11.95 -4.03 26.59
C ASP A 56 10.73 -3.21 26.09
N ILE A 57 10.53 -3.18 24.78
CA ILE A 57 9.38 -2.50 24.18
C ILE A 57 8.15 -3.39 24.32
N LYS A 58 7.12 -2.86 25.00
CA LYS A 58 5.88 -3.60 25.23
C LYS A 58 5.23 -4.01 23.91
N GLY A 59 5.01 -5.30 23.74
CA GLY A 59 4.41 -5.87 22.50
C GLY A 59 5.41 -6.51 21.56
N ILE A 60 6.71 -6.36 21.80
CA ILE A 60 7.77 -7.03 21.03
C ILE A 60 8.31 -8.23 21.83
N GLY A 61 7.91 -9.44 21.43
CA GLY A 61 8.42 -10.68 22.02
C GLY A 61 9.76 -11.11 21.41
N LYS A 62 10.44 -12.07 22.08
CA LYS A 62 11.77 -12.57 21.65
C LYS A 62 11.82 -13.04 20.19
N SER A 63 10.76 -13.71 19.71
CA SER A 63 10.72 -14.19 18.31
C SER A 63 10.74 -13.02 17.33
N ILE A 64 9.85 -12.03 17.54
CA ILE A 64 9.72 -10.85 16.68
C ILE A 64 11.01 -10.00 16.76
N ALA A 65 11.59 -9.85 17.96
CA ALA A 65 12.87 -9.16 18.13
C ALA A 65 13.98 -9.81 17.30
N ASN A 66 14.07 -11.14 17.30
CA ASN A 66 15.05 -11.86 16.49
C ASN A 66 14.83 -11.69 14.98
N ASP A 67 13.56 -11.70 14.53
CA ASP A 67 13.22 -11.45 13.14
C ASP A 67 13.64 -10.03 12.71
N ILE A 68 13.44 -9.03 13.59
CA ILE A 68 13.87 -7.63 13.36
C ILE A 68 15.40 -7.53 13.32
N TYR A 69 16.12 -8.14 14.26
CA TYR A 69 17.60 -8.14 14.27
C TYR A 69 18.14 -8.72 12.97
N THR A 70 17.63 -9.88 12.55
CA THR A 70 18.05 -10.52 11.30
C THR A 70 17.76 -9.62 10.09
N TYR A 71 16.58 -8.99 10.05
CA TYR A 71 16.22 -8.07 8.96
C TYR A 71 17.16 -6.87 8.90
N VAL A 72 17.49 -6.26 10.04
CA VAL A 72 18.37 -5.08 10.09
C VAL A 72 19.80 -5.45 9.69
N GLU A 73 20.28 -6.61 10.10
CA GLU A 73 21.64 -7.09 9.80
C GLU A 73 21.81 -7.53 8.33
N THR A 74 20.80 -8.16 7.76
CA THR A 74 20.92 -8.88 6.48
C THR A 74 20.03 -8.35 5.35
N GLY A 75 19.05 -7.49 5.66
CA GLY A 75 17.99 -7.11 4.74
C GLY A 75 16.94 -8.22 4.49
N TYR A 76 17.05 -9.34 5.19
CA TYR A 76 16.25 -10.54 5.00
C TYR A 76 15.50 -10.90 6.28
N MET A 77 14.18 -11.13 6.18
CA MET A 77 13.34 -11.55 7.30
C MET A 77 12.86 -12.99 7.05
N PRO A 78 13.45 -14.01 7.73
CA PRO A 78 13.17 -15.42 7.46
C PRO A 78 11.69 -15.80 7.54
N VAL A 79 10.97 -15.27 8.53
CA VAL A 79 9.54 -15.53 8.70
C VAL A 79 8.72 -14.99 7.54
N LEU A 80 9.07 -13.83 6.99
CA LEU A 80 8.39 -13.23 5.84
C LEU A 80 8.54 -14.10 4.59
N GLU A 81 9.78 -14.49 4.28
CA GLU A 81 10.06 -15.29 3.09
C GLU A 81 9.40 -16.69 3.17
N ALA A 82 9.40 -17.30 4.36
CA ALA A 82 8.70 -18.57 4.55
C ALA A 82 7.17 -18.48 4.31
N PHE A 83 6.56 -17.30 4.49
CA PHE A 83 5.15 -17.10 4.17
C PHE A 83 4.93 -16.68 2.71
N LYS A 84 5.85 -15.95 2.07
CA LYS A 84 5.81 -15.66 0.62
C LYS A 84 5.87 -16.93 -0.23
N GLU A 85 6.59 -17.96 0.24
CA GLU A 85 6.59 -19.27 -0.43
C GLU A 85 5.25 -20.00 -0.35
N LYS A 86 4.44 -19.74 0.68
CA LYS A 86 3.15 -20.40 0.92
C LYS A 86 1.97 -19.70 0.28
N VAL A 87 2.07 -18.38 0.16
CA VAL A 87 0.95 -17.52 -0.25
C VAL A 87 1.44 -16.53 -1.30
N PRO A 88 0.82 -16.49 -2.48
CA PRO A 88 1.11 -15.47 -3.48
C PRO A 88 0.90 -14.05 -2.92
N VAL A 89 1.93 -13.21 -3.04
CA VAL A 89 1.92 -11.83 -2.52
C VAL A 89 0.78 -11.00 -3.13
N GLY A 90 0.40 -11.27 -4.38
CA GLY A 90 -0.73 -10.61 -5.05
C GLY A 90 -2.06 -10.74 -4.33
N LEU A 91 -2.25 -11.78 -3.50
CA LEU A 91 -3.48 -11.94 -2.71
C LEU A 91 -3.61 -10.95 -1.55
N ILE A 92 -2.53 -10.26 -1.18
CA ILE A 92 -2.54 -9.28 -0.09
C ILE A 92 -3.48 -8.13 -0.41
N GLN A 93 -3.45 -7.61 -1.64
CA GLN A 93 -4.34 -6.54 -2.09
C GLN A 93 -5.83 -6.89 -1.94
N TRP A 94 -6.17 -8.18 -1.96
CA TRP A 94 -7.55 -8.62 -1.80
C TRP A 94 -8.06 -8.51 -0.36
N LEU A 95 -7.16 -8.37 0.64
CA LEU A 95 -7.55 -8.15 2.03
C LEU A 95 -8.26 -6.81 2.25
N ASP A 96 -7.99 -5.82 1.39
CA ASP A 96 -8.59 -4.49 1.42
C ASP A 96 -9.97 -4.46 0.77
N ILE A 97 -10.36 -5.55 0.07
CA ILE A 97 -11.66 -5.65 -0.59
C ILE A 97 -12.75 -5.91 0.43
N SER A 98 -13.65 -4.94 0.59
CA SER A 98 -14.78 -5.05 1.52
C SER A 98 -15.71 -6.21 1.17
N GLY A 99 -15.89 -7.12 2.12
CA GLY A 99 -16.70 -8.33 1.94
C GLY A 99 -15.91 -9.57 1.54
N LEU A 100 -14.58 -9.44 1.32
CA LEU A 100 -13.70 -10.53 0.97
C LEU A 100 -12.73 -10.81 2.14
N GLY A 101 -13.10 -11.73 3.02
CA GLY A 101 -12.22 -12.11 4.14
C GLY A 101 -11.15 -13.14 3.75
N PRO A 102 -10.08 -13.30 4.57
CA PRO A 102 -8.93 -14.16 4.26
C PRO A 102 -9.31 -15.59 3.83
N LYS A 103 -10.31 -16.19 4.49
CA LYS A 103 -10.78 -17.55 4.15
C LYS A 103 -11.37 -17.64 2.75
N ASN A 104 -12.09 -16.63 2.31
CA ASN A 104 -12.68 -16.58 0.98
C ASN A 104 -11.61 -16.29 -0.07
N ILE A 105 -10.64 -15.43 0.23
CA ILE A 105 -9.49 -15.17 -0.64
C ILE A 105 -8.77 -16.48 -0.96
N VAL A 106 -8.41 -17.25 0.07
CA VAL A 106 -7.73 -18.53 -0.11
C VAL A 106 -8.57 -19.53 -0.91
N LYS A 107 -9.88 -19.61 -0.64
CA LYS A 107 -10.78 -20.47 -1.41
C LYS A 107 -10.82 -20.11 -2.89
N ILE A 108 -10.94 -18.82 -3.21
CA ILE A 108 -10.97 -18.33 -4.60
C ILE A 108 -9.66 -18.68 -5.28
N HIS A 109 -8.52 -18.39 -4.65
CA HIS A 109 -7.21 -18.74 -5.18
C HIS A 109 -7.07 -20.25 -5.44
N GLN A 110 -7.45 -21.10 -4.48
CA GLN A 110 -7.36 -22.55 -4.62
C GLN A 110 -8.31 -23.11 -5.68
N GLN A 111 -9.52 -22.55 -5.82
CA GLN A 111 -10.52 -23.02 -6.76
C GLN A 111 -10.23 -22.61 -8.21
N PHE A 112 -9.76 -21.38 -8.41
CA PHE A 112 -9.61 -20.80 -9.74
C PHE A 112 -8.15 -20.59 -10.17
N GLY A 113 -7.17 -20.74 -9.27
CA GLY A 113 -5.75 -20.54 -9.55
C GLY A 113 -5.36 -19.07 -9.80
N ILE A 114 -6.23 -18.13 -9.47
CA ILE A 114 -6.04 -16.69 -9.70
C ILE A 114 -5.37 -16.01 -8.50
N SER A 115 -4.55 -14.98 -8.76
CA SER A 115 -3.79 -14.28 -7.72
C SER A 115 -3.66 -12.77 -7.94
N THR A 116 -4.16 -12.25 -9.06
CA THR A 116 -4.15 -10.82 -9.39
C THR A 116 -5.54 -10.22 -9.31
N LEU A 117 -5.63 -8.89 -9.17
CA LEU A 117 -6.91 -8.19 -9.10
C LEU A 117 -7.68 -8.28 -10.43
N ASP A 118 -6.98 -8.25 -11.56
CA ASP A 118 -7.60 -8.34 -12.88
C ASP A 118 -8.21 -9.72 -13.13
N GLU A 119 -7.51 -10.80 -12.77
CA GLU A 119 -8.05 -12.16 -12.82
C GLU A 119 -9.30 -12.30 -11.92
N LEU A 120 -9.29 -11.64 -10.75
CA LEU A 120 -10.46 -11.64 -9.86
C LEU A 120 -11.65 -10.93 -10.50
N LYS A 121 -11.45 -9.79 -11.17
CA LYS A 121 -12.50 -9.07 -11.91
C LYS A 121 -13.09 -9.95 -13.01
N GLU A 122 -12.24 -10.56 -13.81
CA GLU A 122 -12.69 -11.47 -14.87
C GLU A 122 -13.51 -12.65 -14.31
N CYS A 123 -13.09 -13.22 -13.18
CA CYS A 123 -13.80 -14.28 -12.48
C CYS A 123 -15.19 -13.81 -11.98
N ILE A 124 -15.27 -12.56 -11.49
CA ILE A 124 -16.53 -11.91 -11.07
C ILE A 124 -17.46 -11.70 -12.29
N ASP A 125 -16.93 -11.20 -13.39
CA ASP A 125 -17.73 -10.90 -14.59
C ASP A 125 -18.24 -12.16 -15.29
N ARG A 126 -17.53 -13.28 -15.21
CA ARG A 126 -18.01 -14.60 -15.64
C ARG A 126 -19.08 -15.20 -14.72
N GLY A 127 -19.21 -14.66 -13.50
CA GLY A 127 -20.19 -15.15 -12.52
C GLY A 127 -19.68 -16.33 -11.65
N ASP A 128 -18.45 -16.78 -11.84
CA ASP A 128 -17.86 -17.96 -11.19
C ASP A 128 -17.85 -17.85 -9.66
N LEU A 129 -17.65 -16.63 -9.12
CA LEU A 129 -17.63 -16.39 -7.66
C LEU A 129 -18.96 -16.70 -6.99
N ALA A 130 -20.08 -16.52 -7.67
CA ALA A 130 -21.41 -16.76 -7.11
C ALA A 130 -21.69 -18.24 -6.82
N GLU A 131 -20.91 -19.14 -7.42
CA GLU A 131 -21.02 -20.59 -7.22
C GLU A 131 -20.27 -21.08 -5.98
N LEU A 132 -19.41 -20.23 -5.39
CA LEU A 132 -18.64 -20.60 -4.21
C LEU A 132 -19.49 -20.59 -2.94
N PRO A 133 -19.43 -21.67 -2.12
CA PRO A 133 -20.12 -21.69 -0.84
C PRO A 133 -19.64 -20.55 0.08
N GLY A 134 -20.58 -19.68 0.47
CA GLY A 134 -20.32 -18.52 1.32
C GLY A 134 -20.15 -17.19 0.58
N LEU A 135 -20.18 -17.18 -0.75
CA LEU A 135 -20.16 -16.00 -1.59
C LEU A 135 -21.44 -15.89 -2.43
N GLY A 136 -22.57 -15.57 -1.77
CA GLY A 136 -23.83 -15.32 -2.48
C GLY A 136 -23.81 -14.02 -3.28
N ALA A 137 -24.81 -13.84 -4.17
CA ALA A 137 -24.91 -12.69 -5.09
C ALA A 137 -24.73 -11.32 -4.41
N LYS A 138 -25.25 -11.14 -3.18
CA LYS A 138 -25.07 -9.89 -2.40
C LYS A 138 -23.62 -9.66 -2.02
N SER A 139 -22.87 -10.71 -1.69
CA SER A 139 -21.44 -10.61 -1.35
C SER A 139 -20.62 -10.26 -2.57
N VAL A 140 -20.91 -10.90 -3.71
CA VAL A 140 -20.23 -10.62 -4.99
C VAL A 140 -20.46 -9.17 -5.42
N GLU A 141 -21.68 -8.66 -5.31
CA GLU A 141 -21.99 -7.26 -5.61
C GLU A 141 -21.23 -6.28 -4.70
N LYS A 142 -21.10 -6.62 -3.41
CA LYS A 142 -20.31 -5.81 -2.46
C LYS A 142 -18.82 -5.81 -2.82
N ILE A 143 -18.27 -6.96 -3.20
CA ILE A 143 -16.89 -7.11 -3.65
C ILE A 143 -16.66 -6.25 -4.92
N LYS A 144 -17.56 -6.37 -5.92
CA LYS A 144 -17.48 -5.61 -7.16
C LYS A 144 -17.45 -4.09 -6.93
N LYS A 145 -18.33 -3.61 -6.05
CA LYS A 145 -18.36 -2.18 -5.65
C LYS A 145 -17.08 -1.75 -4.93
N SER A 146 -16.54 -2.61 -4.08
CA SER A 146 -15.30 -2.31 -3.36
C SER A 146 -14.11 -2.21 -4.30
N ILE A 147 -14.00 -3.11 -5.28
CA ILE A 147 -12.94 -3.07 -6.29
C ILE A 147 -13.04 -1.79 -7.12
N ALA A 148 -14.24 -1.45 -7.63
CA ALA A 148 -14.44 -0.24 -8.40
C ALA A 148 -14.11 1.03 -7.60
N TRP A 149 -14.37 1.02 -6.29
CA TRP A 149 -14.01 2.12 -5.40
C TRP A 149 -12.48 2.21 -5.20
N MET A 150 -11.79 1.08 -5.03
CA MET A 150 -10.33 1.04 -4.89
C MET A 150 -9.65 1.60 -6.15
N GLU A 151 -10.09 1.21 -7.34
CA GLU A 151 -9.56 1.73 -8.61
C GLU A 151 -9.71 3.25 -8.74
N GLN A 152 -10.84 3.80 -8.33
CA GLN A 152 -11.04 5.27 -8.32
C GLN A 152 -10.09 5.98 -7.35
N PHE A 153 -9.60 5.29 -6.32
CA PHE A 153 -8.65 5.85 -5.36
C PHE A 153 -7.19 5.64 -5.75
N GLU A 154 -6.86 4.56 -6.45
CA GLU A 154 -5.52 4.35 -7.01
C GLU A 154 -5.17 5.38 -8.08
N GLU A 155 -6.16 5.89 -8.82
CA GLU A 155 -6.00 7.01 -9.75
C GLU A 155 -5.83 8.38 -9.05
N ARG A 156 -5.95 8.42 -7.72
CA ARG A 156 -5.86 9.67 -6.94
C ARG A 156 -4.71 9.59 -5.94
N CYS A 157 -3.71 10.40 -6.15
CA CYS A 157 -2.61 10.52 -5.19
C CYS A 157 -3.00 11.36 -3.96
N ARG A 158 -2.25 11.18 -2.88
CA ARG A 158 -2.44 11.99 -1.66
C ARG A 158 -1.97 13.42 -1.89
N LEU A 159 -2.54 14.35 -1.14
CA LEU A 159 -2.23 15.77 -1.26
C LEU A 159 -0.73 16.08 -1.18
N ASN A 160 -0.02 15.46 -0.23
CA ASN A 160 1.43 15.66 -0.06
C ASN A 160 2.26 15.14 -1.25
N GLU A 161 1.89 13.99 -1.81
CA GLU A 161 2.55 13.41 -2.99
C GLU A 161 2.31 14.27 -4.23
N ALA A 162 1.07 14.72 -4.41
CA ALA A 162 0.72 15.63 -5.50
C ALA A 162 1.43 16.98 -5.39
N ASP A 163 1.58 17.50 -4.17
CA ASP A 163 2.27 18.77 -3.91
C ASP A 163 3.77 18.67 -4.22
N GLU A 164 4.43 17.57 -3.85
CA GLU A 164 5.84 17.31 -4.20
C GLU A 164 6.03 17.25 -5.72
N ILE A 165 5.19 16.49 -6.44
CA ILE A 165 5.25 16.39 -7.90
C ILE A 165 4.99 17.75 -8.56
N ALA A 166 4.01 18.52 -8.05
CA ALA A 166 3.70 19.84 -8.58
C ALA A 166 4.87 20.82 -8.38
N HIS A 167 5.56 20.77 -7.24
CA HIS A 167 6.73 21.58 -6.97
C HIS A 167 7.89 21.25 -7.92
N GLU A 168 8.18 19.97 -8.16
CA GLU A 168 9.20 19.55 -9.13
C GLU A 168 8.89 20.02 -10.55
N LEU A 169 7.62 19.91 -10.97
CA LEU A 169 7.16 20.40 -12.27
C LEU A 169 7.31 21.92 -12.39
N ILE A 170 6.90 22.67 -11.35
CA ILE A 170 7.04 24.13 -11.32
C ILE A 170 8.52 24.53 -11.42
N GLN A 171 9.41 23.90 -10.65
CA GLN A 171 10.85 24.16 -10.72
C GLN A 171 11.41 23.91 -12.13
N SER A 172 10.98 22.86 -12.78
CA SER A 172 11.43 22.51 -14.13
C SER A 172 10.93 23.48 -15.19
N LEU A 173 9.76 24.08 -15.00
CA LEU A 173 9.08 24.92 -15.99
C LEU A 173 9.34 26.43 -15.79
N GLN A 174 9.63 26.89 -14.54
CA GLN A 174 9.80 28.31 -14.24
C GLN A 174 10.97 28.97 -14.94
N ASP A 175 12.02 28.21 -15.26
CA ASP A 175 13.24 28.69 -15.90
C ASP A 175 13.15 28.68 -17.44
N LEU A 176 12.01 28.26 -18.00
CA LEU A 176 11.79 28.25 -19.43
C LEU A 176 11.68 29.68 -19.98
N PRO A 177 12.33 29.99 -21.13
CA PRO A 177 12.26 31.31 -21.75
C PRO A 177 10.81 31.71 -22.05
N GLY A 178 10.39 32.88 -21.55
CA GLY A 178 9.04 33.42 -21.80
C GLY A 178 8.00 33.14 -20.73
N VAL A 179 8.29 32.29 -19.75
CA VAL A 179 7.42 32.10 -18.56
C VAL A 179 7.51 33.35 -17.70
N LYS A 180 6.35 33.92 -17.35
CA LYS A 180 6.21 35.10 -16.49
C LYS A 180 5.74 34.78 -15.08
N ALA A 181 4.85 33.81 -14.98
CA ALA A 181 4.33 33.30 -13.71
C ALA A 181 3.85 31.86 -13.91
N ILE A 182 3.96 31.06 -12.87
CA ILE A 182 3.49 29.68 -12.83
C ILE A 182 2.90 29.41 -11.46
N GLU A 183 1.71 28.84 -11.38
CA GLU A 183 1.03 28.53 -10.14
C GLU A 183 0.25 27.22 -10.24
N VAL A 184 0.15 26.51 -9.11
CA VAL A 184 -0.75 25.37 -8.96
C VAL A 184 -2.20 25.83 -8.98
N ALA A 185 -3.06 25.06 -9.66
CA ALA A 185 -4.49 25.32 -9.77
C ALA A 185 -5.34 24.13 -9.27
N GLY A 186 -6.59 24.07 -9.64
CA GLY A 186 -7.50 22.94 -9.45
C GLY A 186 -7.69 22.46 -8.04
N SER A 187 -7.74 21.15 -7.89
CA SER A 187 -7.97 20.46 -6.61
C SER A 187 -6.79 20.59 -5.65
N LEU A 188 -5.57 20.62 -6.17
CA LEU A 188 -4.34 20.76 -5.38
C LEU A 188 -4.30 22.14 -4.70
N ARG A 189 -4.55 23.24 -5.43
CA ARG A 189 -4.64 24.58 -4.84
C ARG A 189 -5.69 24.70 -3.73
N ARG A 190 -6.77 23.93 -3.82
CA ARG A 190 -7.83 23.89 -2.82
C ARG A 190 -7.57 22.95 -1.66
N SER A 191 -6.36 22.34 -1.60
CA SER A 191 -5.91 21.42 -0.55
C SER A 191 -6.92 20.29 -0.29
N LYS A 192 -7.45 19.65 -1.34
CA LYS A 192 -8.27 18.45 -1.19
C LYS A 192 -7.42 17.29 -0.69
N GLU A 193 -7.97 16.42 0.16
CA GLU A 193 -7.25 15.29 0.75
C GLU A 193 -6.69 14.33 -0.30
N THR A 194 -7.35 14.20 -1.45
CA THR A 194 -6.91 13.38 -2.58
C THR A 194 -6.99 14.15 -3.89
N ILE A 195 -5.96 14.01 -4.72
CA ILE A 195 -5.75 14.70 -5.98
C ILE A 195 -5.84 13.70 -7.13
N GLY A 196 -6.69 13.95 -8.11
CA GLY A 196 -6.84 13.11 -9.32
C GLY A 196 -5.99 13.60 -10.49
N ASP A 197 -5.74 14.91 -10.52
CA ASP A 197 -5.01 15.61 -11.58
C ASP A 197 -4.22 16.78 -10.99
N ILE A 198 -3.10 17.12 -11.59
CA ILE A 198 -2.29 18.29 -11.21
C ILE A 198 -2.47 19.36 -12.26
N ASP A 199 -3.27 20.38 -11.91
CA ASP A 199 -3.49 21.54 -12.76
C ASP A 199 -2.41 22.60 -12.51
N ILE A 200 -1.71 23.04 -13.55
CA ILE A 200 -0.70 24.12 -13.50
C ILE A 200 -1.12 25.23 -14.45
N LEU A 201 -1.20 26.45 -13.93
CA LEU A 201 -1.41 27.65 -14.71
C LEU A 201 -0.08 28.33 -15.04
N ILE A 202 0.16 28.59 -16.31
CA ILE A 202 1.37 29.26 -16.78
C ILE A 202 0.98 30.55 -17.52
N ALA A 203 1.47 31.68 -17.05
CA ALA A 203 1.41 32.94 -17.75
C ALA A 203 2.70 33.11 -18.56
N ALA A 204 2.58 33.23 -19.88
CA ALA A 204 3.71 33.33 -20.77
C ALA A 204 3.58 34.49 -21.77
N ALA A 205 4.71 34.98 -22.32
CA ALA A 205 4.70 35.95 -23.42
C ALA A 205 4.28 35.25 -24.73
N LYS A 206 3.52 35.95 -25.58
CA LYS A 206 2.85 35.44 -26.80
C LYS A 206 3.79 34.81 -27.87
N THR A 207 5.08 34.83 -27.71
CA THR A 207 6.05 34.33 -28.67
C THR A 207 6.89 33.21 -28.07
N HIS A 208 6.73 32.01 -28.61
CA HIS A 208 7.58 30.83 -28.41
C HIS A 208 7.43 30.07 -27.07
N ILE A 209 6.24 29.53 -26.78
CA ILE A 209 6.17 28.34 -25.97
C ILE A 209 5.46 27.26 -26.79
N ASP A 210 6.22 26.32 -27.29
CA ASP A 210 5.69 25.08 -27.86
C ASP A 210 5.34 24.14 -26.68
N LEU A 211 4.19 24.39 -26.08
CA LEU A 211 3.65 23.50 -25.05
C LEU A 211 3.04 22.29 -25.76
N SER A 212 3.85 21.29 -26.00
CA SER A 212 3.31 19.95 -26.22
C SER A 212 2.68 19.50 -24.90
N LEU A 213 1.38 19.25 -24.90
CA LEU A 213 0.65 18.68 -23.79
C LEU A 213 1.30 17.34 -23.39
N ILE A 214 1.98 17.34 -22.26
CA ILE A 214 2.46 16.12 -21.63
C ILE A 214 1.30 15.64 -20.73
N HIS A 215 0.60 14.62 -21.16
CA HIS A 215 -0.22 13.81 -20.28
C HIS A 215 0.70 12.83 -19.54
N ILE A 216 0.79 12.99 -18.23
CA ILE A 216 1.42 12.03 -17.33
C ILE A 216 0.29 11.29 -16.61
#